data_4bebf3380e5a4c596b5c0588f17151c7
#
_entry.id   4bebf3380e5a4c596b5c0588f17151c7
#
_cell.length_a   1.000
_cell.length_b   1.000
_cell.length_c   1.000
_cell.angle_alpha   90.00
_cell.angle_beta   90.00
_cell.angle_gamma   90.00
#
_symmetry.space_group_name_H-M   'P 1'
#
loop_
_entity.id
_entity.type
_entity.pdbx_description
1 polymer ?
#
loop_
_entity_poly.entity_id
_entity_poly.type
_entity_poly.pdbx_seq_one_letter_code
_entity_poly.pdbx_strand_id
1 'polypeptide(L)'
;MRDDSAPARFLWLPPGLRPPVAMVWRQERVFLLVGAAALFAGYDLNVYGLAIPQIQANFQIPEDQVALIVAYFRMAAFVAMLICASADLVGRRRLLLFTILRQAIATLAPSFAGNANQFLWAQFCTRGFGYAEEMLCFVVIAEEVAAASRGWASGALSAMNYTGAGIASLIF
;
A
#
# COMPACT_ATOMS: atom_id res chain seq x y z
N MET A 1 -23.31 21.28 4.91
CA MET A 1 -23.28 19.84 5.20
C MET A 1 -23.79 19.15 3.94
N ARG A 2 -22.92 18.48 3.16
CA ARG A 2 -23.33 17.81 1.92
C ARG A 2 -24.05 16.53 2.30
N ASP A 3 -25.20 16.27 1.69
CA ASP A 3 -25.97 15.05 1.92
C ASP A 3 -25.12 13.84 1.53
N ASP A 4 -24.78 12.98 2.50
CA ASP A 4 -23.95 11.79 2.29
C ASP A 4 -24.63 10.71 1.43
N SER A 5 -25.93 10.89 1.13
CA SER A 5 -26.72 10.04 0.24
C SER A 5 -26.74 10.52 -1.23
N ALA A 6 -26.23 11.74 -1.50
CA ALA A 6 -26.20 12.27 -2.85
C ALA A 6 -25.30 11.44 -3.77
N PRO A 7 -25.71 11.13 -5.01
CA PRO A 7 -24.90 10.37 -5.94
C PRO A 7 -23.61 11.12 -6.25
N ALA A 8 -22.49 10.50 -5.97
CA ALA A 8 -21.19 11.02 -6.35
C ALA A 8 -21.02 10.89 -7.86
N ARG A 9 -20.73 11.99 -8.48
CA ARG A 9 -20.41 12.03 -9.90
C ARG A 9 -18.90 12.19 -9.99
N PHE A 10 -18.13 11.17 -10.27
CA PHE A 10 -16.71 11.29 -10.63
C PHE A 10 -16.52 12.20 -11.86
N LEU A 11 -16.95 13.48 -11.72
CA LEU A 11 -16.98 14.47 -12.81
C LEU A 11 -15.58 14.79 -13.35
N TRP A 12 -14.56 14.59 -12.53
CA TRP A 12 -13.16 14.77 -12.90
C TRP A 12 -12.61 13.62 -13.77
N LEU A 13 -13.32 12.45 -13.82
CA LEU A 13 -12.94 11.34 -14.68
C LEU A 13 -13.61 11.46 -16.07
N PRO A 14 -12.86 11.15 -17.15
CA PRO A 14 -13.44 10.99 -18.48
C PRO A 14 -14.58 9.97 -18.48
N PRO A 15 -15.63 10.13 -19.32
CA PRO A 15 -16.80 9.26 -19.31
C PRO A 15 -16.50 7.77 -19.40
N GLY A 16 -15.46 7.38 -20.14
CA GLY A 16 -15.06 5.98 -20.31
C GLY A 16 -14.31 5.37 -19.11
N LEU A 17 -13.86 6.18 -18.16
CA LEU A 17 -13.15 5.75 -16.95
C LEU A 17 -14.03 5.84 -15.69
N ARG A 18 -15.30 6.18 -15.82
CA ARG A 18 -16.23 6.27 -14.69
C ARG A 18 -16.67 4.90 -14.21
N PRO A 19 -17.01 4.77 -12.89
CA PRO A 19 -17.56 3.52 -12.38
C PRO A 19 -18.89 3.17 -13.08
N PRO A 20 -19.16 1.88 -13.34
CA PRO A 20 -20.38 1.44 -14.01
C PRO A 20 -21.67 1.82 -13.24
N VAL A 21 -21.60 1.87 -11.91
CA VAL A 21 -22.68 2.29 -11.03
C VAL A 21 -22.24 3.52 -10.24
N ALA A 22 -23.10 4.54 -10.17
CA ALA A 22 -22.83 5.76 -9.41
C ALA A 22 -22.58 5.42 -7.93
N MET A 23 -21.46 5.89 -7.42
CA MET A 23 -21.11 5.76 -6.00
C MET A 23 -21.77 6.88 -5.19
N VAL A 24 -22.06 6.61 -3.92
CA VAL A 24 -22.48 7.61 -2.95
C VAL A 24 -21.27 8.43 -2.53
N TRP A 25 -21.45 9.70 -2.19
CA TRP A 25 -20.38 10.62 -1.77
C TRP A 25 -19.45 10.01 -0.69
N ARG A 26 -20.01 9.26 0.25
CA ARG A 26 -19.24 8.55 1.27
C ARG A 26 -18.29 7.52 0.66
N GLN A 27 -18.75 6.75 -0.31
CA GLN A 27 -17.95 5.73 -1.01
C GLN A 27 -16.85 6.37 -1.83
N GLU A 28 -17.12 7.50 -2.49
CA GLU A 28 -16.12 8.27 -3.23
C GLU A 28 -14.99 8.73 -2.31
N ARG A 29 -15.33 9.30 -1.14
CA ARG A 29 -14.32 9.72 -0.15
C ARG A 29 -13.48 8.57 0.36
N VAL A 30 -14.09 7.44 0.68
CA VAL A 30 -13.36 6.23 1.12
C VAL A 30 -12.45 5.74 -0.01
N PHE A 31 -12.96 5.70 -1.24
CA PHE A 31 -12.18 5.30 -2.41
C PHE A 31 -10.96 6.20 -2.64
N LEU A 32 -11.12 7.52 -2.54
CA LEU A 32 -10.01 8.46 -2.70
C LEU A 32 -8.97 8.34 -1.59
N LEU A 33 -9.40 8.17 -0.33
CA LEU A 33 -8.49 7.98 0.81
C LEU A 33 -7.71 6.67 0.70
N VAL A 34 -8.41 5.57 0.39
CA VAL A 34 -7.78 4.25 0.21
C VAL A 34 -6.89 4.25 -1.05
N GLY A 35 -7.32 4.94 -2.10
CA GLY A 35 -6.52 5.12 -3.32
C GLY A 35 -5.23 5.89 -3.07
N ALA A 36 -5.28 6.95 -2.26
CA ALA A 36 -4.08 7.68 -1.84
C ALA A 36 -3.15 6.77 -1.04
N ALA A 37 -3.67 5.98 -0.08
CA ALA A 37 -2.88 5.00 0.65
C ALA A 37 -2.23 3.98 -0.29
N ALA A 38 -2.97 3.42 -1.25
CA ALA A 38 -2.45 2.48 -2.25
C ALA A 38 -1.34 3.11 -3.13
N LEU A 39 -1.48 4.39 -3.50
CA LEU A 39 -0.46 5.12 -4.26
C LEU A 39 0.83 5.25 -3.45
N PHE A 40 0.73 5.66 -2.17
CA PHE A 40 1.90 5.76 -1.29
C PHE A 40 2.53 4.40 -1.01
N ALA A 41 1.74 3.35 -0.81
CA ALA A 41 2.23 1.98 -0.65
C ALA A 41 3.03 1.53 -1.90
N GLY A 42 2.51 1.77 -3.10
CA GLY A 42 3.21 1.49 -4.35
C GLY A 42 4.51 2.26 -4.50
N TYR A 43 4.52 3.53 -4.14
CA TYR A 43 5.72 4.36 -4.11
C TYR A 43 6.78 3.77 -3.15
N ASP A 44 6.42 3.54 -1.89
CA ASP A 44 7.34 3.09 -0.83
C ASP A 44 7.93 1.71 -1.13
N LEU A 45 7.11 0.78 -1.61
CA LEU A 45 7.56 -0.55 -2.01
C LEU A 45 8.60 -0.51 -3.15
N ASN A 46 8.46 0.42 -4.09
CA ASN A 46 9.34 0.50 -5.26
C ASN A 46 10.61 1.31 -5.01
N VAL A 47 10.55 2.41 -4.25
CA VAL A 47 11.75 3.19 -3.85
C VAL A 47 12.81 2.27 -3.26
N TYR A 48 12.42 1.36 -2.38
CA TYR A 48 13.36 0.42 -1.80
C TYR A 48 14.01 -0.49 -2.85
N GLY A 49 13.22 -1.02 -3.79
CA GLY A 49 13.76 -1.87 -4.88
C GLY A 49 14.84 -1.15 -5.70
N LEU A 50 14.61 0.14 -5.96
CA LEU A 50 15.56 1.00 -6.68
C LEU A 50 16.80 1.35 -5.83
N ALA A 51 16.65 1.43 -4.49
CA ALA A 51 17.72 1.75 -3.56
C ALA A 51 18.64 0.55 -3.23
N ILE A 52 18.30 -0.68 -3.63
CA ILE A 52 19.12 -1.88 -3.33
C ILE A 52 20.61 -1.71 -3.68
N PRO A 53 20.99 -1.19 -4.87
CA PRO A 53 22.41 -1.03 -5.20
C PRO A 53 23.16 -0.09 -4.25
N GLN A 54 22.51 0.99 -3.81
CA GLN A 54 23.10 1.96 -2.89
C GLN A 54 23.22 1.39 -1.47
N ILE A 55 22.21 0.63 -1.04
CA ILE A 55 22.20 -0.08 0.25
C ILE A 55 23.34 -1.11 0.26
N GLN A 56 23.50 -1.85 -0.83
CA GLN A 56 24.57 -2.83 -1.00
C GLN A 56 25.94 -2.16 -0.89
N ALA A 57 26.15 -1.05 -1.57
CA ALA A 57 27.40 -0.31 -1.51
C ALA A 57 27.70 0.24 -0.10
N ASN A 58 26.69 0.77 0.58
CA ASN A 58 26.83 1.41 1.91
C ASN A 58 27.17 0.38 3.00
N PHE A 59 26.51 -0.79 2.96
CA PHE A 59 26.72 -1.85 3.97
C PHE A 59 27.71 -2.93 3.51
N GLN A 60 28.37 -2.75 2.35
CA GLN A 60 29.34 -3.70 1.76
C GLN A 60 28.78 -5.13 1.68
N ILE A 61 27.52 -5.27 1.28
CA ILE A 61 26.84 -6.57 1.20
C ILE A 61 27.32 -7.29 -0.07
N PRO A 62 27.85 -8.53 0.03
CA PRO A 62 28.27 -9.33 -1.11
C PRO A 62 27.09 -9.61 -2.05
N GLU A 63 27.33 -9.68 -3.37
CA GLU A 63 26.28 -9.87 -4.39
C GLU A 63 25.49 -11.17 -4.19
N ASP A 64 26.14 -12.23 -3.75
CA ASP A 64 25.53 -13.52 -3.45
C ASP A 64 24.50 -13.47 -2.31
N GLN A 65 24.61 -12.50 -1.39
CA GLN A 65 23.68 -12.30 -0.28
C GLN A 65 22.47 -11.44 -0.65
N VAL A 66 22.54 -10.64 -1.71
CA VAL A 66 21.44 -9.76 -2.10
C VAL A 66 20.17 -10.55 -2.41
N ALA A 67 20.28 -11.67 -3.12
CA ALA A 67 19.15 -12.54 -3.44
C ALA A 67 18.49 -13.10 -2.17
N LEU A 68 19.27 -13.48 -1.16
CA LEU A 68 18.77 -13.96 0.14
C LEU A 68 18.05 -12.85 0.90
N ILE A 69 18.58 -11.64 0.88
CA ILE A 69 17.96 -10.47 1.52
C ILE A 69 16.61 -10.16 0.89
N VAL A 70 16.52 -10.17 -0.45
CA VAL A 70 15.26 -9.97 -1.16
C VAL A 70 14.27 -11.10 -0.85
N ALA A 71 14.73 -12.36 -0.78
CA ALA A 71 13.87 -13.47 -0.38
C ALA A 71 13.37 -13.32 1.06
N TYR A 72 14.22 -12.88 1.99
CA TYR A 72 13.85 -12.61 3.37
C TYR A 72 12.75 -11.54 3.47
N PHE A 73 12.84 -10.46 2.69
CA PHE A 73 11.78 -9.44 2.67
C PHE A 73 10.46 -9.96 2.11
N ARG A 74 10.49 -10.90 1.16
CA ARG A 74 9.27 -11.56 0.69
C ARG A 74 8.58 -12.40 1.76
N MET A 75 9.34 -12.93 2.73
CA MET A 75 8.76 -13.62 3.89
C MET A 75 7.90 -12.70 4.76
N ALA A 76 8.11 -11.38 4.71
CA ALA A 76 7.24 -10.42 5.40
C ALA A 76 5.78 -10.46 4.89
N ALA A 77 5.52 -10.99 3.69
CA ALA A 77 4.16 -11.22 3.20
C ALA A 77 3.37 -12.21 4.07
N PHE A 78 4.04 -13.20 4.69
CA PHE A 78 3.36 -14.10 5.63
C PHE A 78 2.91 -13.38 6.88
N VAL A 79 3.72 -12.44 7.38
CA VAL A 79 3.33 -11.57 8.51
C VAL A 79 2.15 -10.70 8.11
N ALA A 80 2.15 -10.14 6.90
CA ALA A 80 1.03 -9.38 6.37
C ALA A 80 -0.26 -10.21 6.31
N MET A 81 -0.19 -11.46 5.87
CA MET A 81 -1.35 -12.36 5.86
C MET A 81 -1.93 -12.58 7.27
N LEU A 82 -1.07 -12.75 8.29
CA LEU A 82 -1.53 -12.89 9.68
C LEU A 82 -2.17 -11.60 10.20
N ILE A 83 -1.59 -10.44 9.85
CA ILE A 83 -2.19 -9.13 10.17
C ILE A 83 -3.56 -9.03 9.51
N CYS A 84 -3.67 -9.34 8.22
CA CYS A 84 -4.95 -9.30 7.49
C CYS A 84 -5.98 -10.28 8.04
N ALA A 85 -5.58 -11.48 8.47
CA ALA A 85 -6.46 -12.45 9.10
C ALA A 85 -7.07 -11.91 10.41
N SER A 86 -6.38 -11.01 11.12
CA SER A 86 -6.92 -10.35 12.30
C SER A 86 -7.99 -9.28 11.98
N ALA A 87 -8.20 -8.95 10.70
CA ALA A 87 -9.13 -7.90 10.28
C ALA A 87 -10.59 -8.19 10.68
N ASP A 88 -10.96 -9.46 10.71
CA ASP A 88 -12.30 -9.87 11.10
C ASP A 88 -12.55 -9.72 12.62
N LEU A 89 -11.48 -9.75 13.43
CA LEU A 89 -11.55 -9.58 14.89
C LEU A 89 -11.50 -8.10 15.31
N VAL A 90 -10.62 -7.32 14.68
CA VAL A 90 -10.36 -5.91 15.06
C VAL A 90 -11.29 -4.94 14.32
N GLY A 91 -11.77 -5.36 13.14
CA GLY A 91 -12.50 -4.52 12.21
C GLY A 91 -11.59 -3.90 11.13
N ARG A 92 -11.93 -4.16 9.87
CA ARG A 92 -11.10 -3.89 8.67
C ARG A 92 -10.67 -2.44 8.54
N ARG A 93 -11.56 -1.48 8.81
CA ARG A 93 -11.23 -0.04 8.77
C ARG A 93 -10.24 0.37 9.86
N ARG A 94 -10.43 -0.14 11.08
CA ARG A 94 -9.52 0.17 12.19
C ARG A 94 -8.13 -0.41 11.94
N LEU A 95 -8.11 -1.63 11.42
CA LEU A 95 -6.85 -2.30 11.09
C LEU A 95 -6.13 -1.58 9.95
N LEU A 96 -6.83 -1.12 8.91
CA LEU A 96 -6.24 -0.35 7.82
C LEU A 96 -5.60 0.96 8.35
N LEU A 97 -6.30 1.72 9.19
CA LEU A 97 -5.75 2.93 9.79
C LEU A 97 -4.52 2.63 10.67
N PHE A 98 -4.57 1.52 11.40
CA PHE A 98 -3.46 1.07 12.22
C PHE A 98 -2.24 0.69 11.35
N THR A 99 -2.44 -0.03 10.25
CA THR A 99 -1.35 -0.41 9.34
C THR A 99 -0.74 0.79 8.65
N ILE A 100 -1.54 1.76 8.17
CA ILE A 100 -1.06 3.03 7.60
C ILE A 100 -0.18 3.78 8.60
N LEU A 101 -0.65 3.95 9.84
CA LEU A 101 0.11 4.64 10.88
C LEU A 101 1.41 3.92 11.22
N ARG A 102 1.33 2.58 11.35
CA ARG A 102 2.51 1.75 11.64
C ARG A 102 3.51 1.75 10.48
N GLN A 103 3.01 1.71 9.25
CA GLN A 103 3.85 1.82 8.05
C GLN A 103 4.60 3.16 8.05
N ALA A 104 3.90 4.28 8.26
CA ALA A 104 4.51 5.60 8.29
C ALA A 104 5.62 5.71 9.37
N ILE A 105 5.42 5.12 10.55
CA ILE A 105 6.42 5.09 11.62
C ILE A 105 7.56 4.12 11.26
N ALA A 106 7.24 2.94 10.75
CA ALA A 106 8.21 1.89 10.44
C ALA A 106 9.16 2.32 9.31
N THR A 107 8.68 3.12 8.35
CA THR A 107 9.51 3.65 7.24
C THR A 107 10.64 4.56 7.74
N LEU A 108 10.52 5.16 8.93
CA LEU A 108 11.60 5.93 9.54
C LEU A 108 12.69 5.06 10.18
N ALA A 109 12.35 3.84 10.60
CA ALA A 109 13.26 2.99 11.36
C ALA A 109 14.55 2.61 10.60
N PRO A 110 14.54 2.28 9.31
CA PRO A 110 15.75 2.02 8.53
C PRO A 110 16.74 3.18 8.48
N SER A 111 16.25 4.43 8.59
CA SER A 111 17.10 5.63 8.57
C SER A 111 17.99 5.76 9.81
N PHE A 112 17.64 5.08 10.90
CA PHE A 112 18.40 5.06 12.15
C PHE A 112 19.25 3.80 12.32
N ALA A 113 19.30 2.93 11.31
CA ALA A 113 20.05 1.68 11.38
C ALA A 113 21.56 1.96 11.33
N GLY A 114 22.29 1.57 12.38
CA GLY A 114 23.73 1.69 12.47
C GLY A 114 24.50 0.53 11.84
N ASN A 115 23.83 -0.58 11.51
CA ASN A 115 24.43 -1.75 10.87
C ASN A 115 23.43 -2.50 9.99
N ALA A 116 23.96 -3.36 9.10
CA ALA A 116 23.17 -4.11 8.13
C ALA A 116 22.05 -4.94 8.79
N ASN A 117 22.32 -5.55 9.95
CA ASN A 117 21.36 -6.42 10.62
C ASN A 117 20.16 -5.61 11.18
N GLN A 118 20.39 -4.45 11.77
CA GLN A 118 19.34 -3.54 12.21
C GLN A 118 18.50 -3.03 11.03
N PHE A 119 19.17 -2.70 9.92
CA PHE A 119 18.52 -2.29 8.68
C PHE A 119 17.60 -3.40 8.15
N LEU A 120 18.07 -4.65 8.10
CA LEU A 120 17.28 -5.78 7.62
C LEU A 120 16.03 -6.02 8.46
N TRP A 121 16.14 -5.97 9.79
CA TRP A 121 14.98 -6.12 10.69
C TRP A 121 13.99 -4.97 10.56
N ALA A 122 14.48 -3.74 10.50
CA ALA A 122 13.63 -2.56 10.29
C ALA A 122 12.86 -2.67 8.97
N GLN A 123 13.55 -3.04 7.88
CA GLN A 123 12.92 -3.24 6.59
C GLN A 123 11.92 -4.40 6.57
N PHE A 124 12.22 -5.50 7.25
CA PHE A 124 11.28 -6.62 7.36
C PHE A 124 9.95 -6.18 8.00
N CYS A 125 10.02 -5.43 9.10
CA CYS A 125 8.84 -4.88 9.75
C CYS A 125 8.08 -3.90 8.84
N THR A 126 8.80 -2.97 8.20
CA THR A 126 8.22 -2.01 7.24
C THR A 126 7.49 -2.74 6.11
N ARG A 127 8.12 -3.77 5.53
CA ARG A 127 7.51 -4.58 4.47
C ARG A 127 6.26 -5.34 4.93
N GLY A 128 6.28 -5.89 6.15
CA GLY A 128 5.12 -6.59 6.70
C GLY A 128 3.90 -5.68 6.81
N PHE A 129 4.08 -4.45 7.31
CA PHE A 129 2.99 -3.48 7.37
C PHE A 129 2.57 -2.96 5.99
N GLY A 130 3.52 -2.71 5.07
CA GLY A 130 3.23 -2.25 3.71
C GLY A 130 2.40 -3.27 2.91
N TYR A 131 2.76 -4.55 2.94
CA TYR A 131 1.96 -5.61 2.31
C TYR A 131 0.58 -5.76 2.97
N ALA A 132 0.49 -5.63 4.30
CA ALA A 132 -0.79 -5.69 4.99
C ALA A 132 -1.68 -4.50 4.61
N GLU A 133 -1.13 -3.29 4.52
CA GLU A 133 -1.83 -2.10 4.06
C GLU A 133 -2.37 -2.28 2.65
N GLU A 134 -1.54 -2.74 1.71
CA GLU A 134 -1.95 -3.00 0.33
C GLU A 134 -3.11 -4.00 0.27
N MET A 135 -3.01 -5.14 0.94
CA MET A 135 -4.08 -6.15 0.98
C MET A 135 -5.37 -5.58 1.57
N LEU A 136 -5.28 -4.83 2.68
CA LEU A 136 -6.43 -4.23 3.35
C LEU A 136 -7.11 -3.15 2.50
N CYS A 137 -6.37 -2.41 1.69
CA CYS A 137 -6.94 -1.46 0.73
C CYS A 137 -7.93 -2.14 -0.22
N PHE A 138 -7.54 -3.28 -0.80
CA PHE A 138 -8.42 -4.06 -1.68
C PHE A 138 -9.62 -4.63 -0.94
N VAL A 139 -9.44 -5.15 0.27
CA VAL A 139 -10.53 -5.71 1.09
C VAL A 139 -11.55 -4.62 1.46
N VAL A 140 -11.10 -3.48 1.95
CA VAL A 140 -11.98 -2.37 2.36
C VAL A 140 -12.76 -1.84 1.16
N ILE A 141 -12.13 -1.67 -0.01
CA ILE A 141 -12.82 -1.21 -1.21
C ILE A 141 -13.82 -2.25 -1.72
N ALA A 142 -13.49 -3.53 -1.71
CA ALA A 142 -14.39 -4.59 -2.13
C ALA A 142 -15.69 -4.64 -1.28
N GLU A 143 -15.63 -4.17 -0.04
CA GLU A 143 -16.80 -4.12 0.85
C GLU A 143 -17.61 -2.85 0.73
N GLU A 144 -16.94 -1.70 0.55
CA GLU A 144 -17.60 -0.40 0.47
C GLU A 144 -18.30 -0.16 -0.87
N VAL A 145 -17.83 -0.80 -1.94
CA VAL A 145 -18.30 -0.55 -3.31
C VAL A 145 -19.31 -1.61 -3.73
N ALA A 146 -20.36 -1.19 -4.46
CA ALA A 146 -21.37 -2.09 -5.02
C ALA A 146 -20.73 -3.20 -5.88
N ALA A 147 -21.30 -4.41 -5.83
CA ALA A 147 -20.75 -5.60 -6.51
C ALA A 147 -20.44 -5.36 -8.01
N ALA A 148 -21.32 -4.62 -8.71
CA ALA A 148 -21.13 -4.27 -10.13
C ALA A 148 -19.93 -3.34 -10.40
N SER A 149 -19.45 -2.59 -9.40
CA SER A 149 -18.33 -1.66 -9.53
C SER A 149 -17.04 -2.16 -8.87
N ARG A 150 -17.03 -3.35 -8.26
CA ARG A 150 -15.85 -3.89 -7.55
C ARG A 150 -14.65 -4.10 -8.48
N GLY A 151 -14.88 -4.65 -9.67
CA GLY A 151 -13.82 -4.85 -10.67
C GLY A 151 -13.19 -3.53 -11.11
N TRP A 152 -14.02 -2.53 -11.37
CA TRP A 152 -13.56 -1.18 -11.69
C TRP A 152 -12.74 -0.58 -10.54
N ALA A 153 -13.25 -0.66 -9.32
CA ALA A 153 -12.60 -0.08 -8.14
C ALA A 153 -11.25 -0.75 -7.84
N SER A 154 -11.16 -2.09 -7.96
CA SER A 154 -9.90 -2.82 -7.82
C SER A 154 -8.89 -2.47 -8.91
N GLY A 155 -9.35 -2.36 -10.17
CA GLY A 155 -8.51 -1.92 -11.28
C GLY A 155 -7.97 -0.49 -11.09
N ALA A 156 -8.82 0.42 -10.63
CA ALA A 156 -8.41 1.80 -10.34
C ALA A 156 -7.43 1.88 -9.16
N LEU A 157 -7.62 1.07 -8.10
CA LEU A 157 -6.65 0.94 -7.00
C LEU A 157 -5.30 0.43 -7.48
N SER A 158 -5.28 -0.63 -8.31
CA SER A 158 -4.05 -1.13 -8.91
C SER A 158 -3.36 -0.06 -9.76
N ALA A 159 -4.12 0.71 -10.56
CA ALA A 159 -3.57 1.81 -11.34
C ALA A 159 -2.93 2.88 -10.45
N MET A 160 -3.55 3.24 -9.31
CA MET A 160 -2.98 4.17 -8.34
C MET A 160 -1.69 3.62 -7.71
N ASN A 161 -1.68 2.35 -7.33
CA ASN A 161 -0.49 1.68 -6.77
C ASN A 161 0.68 1.70 -7.79
N TYR A 162 0.42 1.29 -9.05
CA TYR A 162 1.45 1.34 -10.10
C TYR A 162 1.86 2.77 -10.49
N THR A 163 0.97 3.74 -10.36
CA THR A 163 1.34 5.16 -10.53
C THR A 163 2.32 5.59 -9.45
N GLY A 164 2.11 5.18 -8.20
CA GLY A 164 3.08 5.38 -7.12
C GLY A 164 4.44 4.78 -7.43
N ALA A 165 4.46 3.54 -7.93
CA ALA A 165 5.67 2.86 -8.39
C ALA A 165 6.38 3.61 -9.53
N GLY A 166 5.61 4.13 -10.50
CA GLY A 166 6.13 4.95 -11.60
C GLY A 166 6.75 6.26 -11.11
N ILE A 167 6.11 6.94 -10.16
CA ILE A 167 6.64 8.16 -9.54
C ILE A 167 7.96 7.85 -8.82
N ALA A 168 8.05 6.74 -8.10
CA ALA A 168 9.29 6.30 -7.46
C ALA A 168 10.43 6.17 -8.49
N SER A 169 10.15 5.54 -9.64
CA SER A 169 11.12 5.34 -10.71
C SER A 169 11.54 6.63 -11.44
N LEU A 170 10.73 7.69 -11.38
CA LEU A 170 11.07 8.99 -11.96
C LEU A 170 11.92 9.87 -11.04
N ILE A 171 11.78 9.69 -9.73
CA ILE A 171 12.48 10.49 -8.72
C ILE A 171 13.86 9.89 -8.40
N PHE A 172 14.01 8.58 -8.52
CA PHE A 172 15.21 7.82 -8.18
C PHE A 172 16.10 7.55 -9.39
#